data_49a5ffac3719a0908a9a7816fb832bb5
#
_entry.id   49a5ffac3719a0908a9a7816fb832bb5
#
_cell.length_a   1.000
_cell.length_b   1.000
_cell.length_c   1.000
_cell.angle_alpha   90.00
_cell.angle_beta   90.00
_cell.angle_gamma   90.00
#
_symmetry.space_group_name_H-M   'P 1'
#
loop_
_entity.id
_entity.type
_entity.pdbx_description
1 polymer ?
#
loop_
_entity_poly.entity_id
_entity_poly.type
_entity_poly.pdbx_seq_one_letter_code
_entity_poly.pdbx_strand_id
1 'polypeptide(L)'
;ACLVGSEMCIRDRSIGWNDRINKNFSYFVTGNFSYLKNWVSDIGVKNEDGTPGVWTDDKSFRSVKDIYQTTEGEPLNSFHLIQTAGIFQSDEEAAAYVDKNGKRIQPDAKKGDLKFVDYDGDGTIGFGDRQYMGSATPKTTFAWTLGFTWKKLSFSAMFQGVGGAQAMNVSKYMLLSDVEGNFNRSREILNAWSPDNRGSNIPILSKNDNNGNFSTASDWYLEDASYLRLKNVTL
;
A
#
# COMPACT_ATOMS: atom_id res chain seq x y z
N ALA A 1 -14.61 7.75 26.66
CA ALA A 1 -14.98 7.18 25.34
C ALA A 1 -14.91 8.31 24.33
N CYS A 2 -13.86 8.36 23.54
CA CYS A 2 -13.80 9.29 22.40
C CYS A 2 -14.75 8.78 21.33
N LEU A 3 -15.78 9.56 21.02
CA LEU A 3 -16.64 9.33 19.87
C LEU A 3 -15.87 9.79 18.64
N VAL A 4 -15.25 8.86 17.94
CA VAL A 4 -14.73 9.13 16.59
C VAL A 4 -15.95 9.23 15.69
N GLY A 5 -16.24 10.41 15.18
CA GLY A 5 -17.22 10.61 14.12
C GLY A 5 -16.62 10.10 12.80
N SER A 6 -17.11 8.98 12.29
CA SER A 6 -16.74 8.51 10.94
C SER A 6 -17.97 8.52 10.04
N GLU A 7 -17.81 9.01 8.83
CA GLU A 7 -18.85 8.99 7.80
C GLU A 7 -18.50 7.95 6.75
N MET A 8 -19.52 7.22 6.32
CA MET A 8 -19.41 6.20 5.29
C MET A 8 -20.47 6.40 4.22
N CYS A 9 -20.02 6.59 2.98
CA CYS A 9 -20.90 6.66 1.83
C CYS A 9 -20.71 5.41 0.97
N ILE A 10 -21.76 4.62 0.84
CA ILE A 10 -21.79 3.41 0.00
C ILE A 10 -22.75 3.67 -1.15
N ARG A 11 -22.31 3.36 -2.36
CA ARG A 11 -23.13 3.42 -3.58
C ARG A 11 -23.06 2.09 -4.29
N ASP A 12 -24.18 1.37 -4.25
CA ASP A 12 -24.30 0.06 -4.88
C ASP A 12 -25.13 0.15 -6.15
N ARG A 13 -24.72 -0.60 -7.16
CA ARG A 13 -25.46 -0.76 -8.41
C ARG A 13 -25.45 -2.22 -8.81
N SER A 14 -26.62 -2.72 -9.23
CA SER A 14 -26.78 -4.05 -9.80
C SER A 14 -27.37 -3.93 -11.20
N ILE A 15 -26.82 -4.66 -12.14
CA ILE A 15 -27.29 -4.72 -13.52
C ILE A 15 -27.46 -6.20 -13.85
N GLY A 16 -28.62 -6.52 -14.43
CA GLY A 16 -28.89 -7.88 -14.93
C GLY A 16 -29.50 -7.80 -16.33
N TRP A 17 -28.98 -8.61 -17.21
CA TRP A 17 -29.52 -8.80 -18.55
C TRP A 17 -29.62 -10.29 -18.83
N ASN A 18 -30.78 -10.72 -19.31
CA ASN A 18 -30.98 -12.05 -19.83
C ASN A 18 -31.78 -11.99 -21.15
N ASP A 19 -31.41 -12.82 -22.08
CA ASP A 19 -32.10 -12.86 -23.35
C ASP A 19 -32.05 -14.26 -23.95
N ARG A 20 -33.01 -14.53 -24.84
CA ARG A 20 -33.13 -15.79 -25.56
C ARG A 20 -33.16 -15.53 -27.06
N ILE A 21 -32.05 -15.78 -27.70
CA ILE A 21 -31.90 -15.56 -29.15
C ILE A 21 -32.77 -16.52 -29.97
N ASN A 22 -32.90 -17.78 -29.50
CA ASN A 22 -33.73 -18.80 -30.14
C ASN A 22 -34.10 -19.92 -29.13
N LYS A 23 -34.85 -20.93 -29.60
CA LYS A 23 -35.30 -22.04 -28.75
C LYS A 23 -34.16 -22.83 -28.10
N ASN A 24 -32.95 -22.75 -28.65
CA ASN A 24 -31.81 -23.55 -28.23
C ASN A 24 -30.71 -22.74 -27.58
N PHE A 25 -30.78 -21.37 -27.58
CA PHE A 25 -29.71 -20.55 -27.04
C PHE A 25 -30.29 -19.38 -26.24
N SER A 26 -29.84 -19.30 -25.00
CA SER A 26 -30.09 -18.16 -24.10
C SER A 26 -28.80 -17.78 -23.39
N TYR A 27 -28.68 -16.53 -22.99
CA TYR A 27 -27.52 -16.01 -22.23
C TYR A 27 -27.98 -15.06 -21.16
N PHE A 28 -27.12 -14.88 -20.18
CA PHE A 28 -27.31 -13.89 -19.13
C PHE A 28 -25.99 -13.24 -18.74
N VAL A 29 -26.10 -11.99 -18.30
CA VAL A 29 -25.01 -11.25 -17.68
C VAL A 29 -25.57 -10.53 -16.46
N THR A 30 -24.95 -10.71 -15.31
CA THR A 30 -25.28 -9.98 -14.10
C THR A 30 -24.02 -9.31 -13.57
N GLY A 31 -24.16 -8.07 -13.09
CA GLY A 31 -23.05 -7.31 -12.54
C GLY A 31 -23.48 -6.58 -11.28
N ASN A 32 -22.62 -6.61 -10.28
CA ASN A 32 -22.74 -5.81 -9.07
C ASN A 32 -21.49 -4.95 -8.94
N PHE A 33 -21.70 -3.68 -8.62
CA PHE A 33 -20.63 -2.72 -8.39
C PHE A 33 -20.96 -1.94 -7.12
N SER A 34 -19.98 -1.86 -6.22
CA SER A 34 -20.07 -1.06 -5.01
C SER A 34 -18.92 -0.06 -4.96
N TYR A 35 -19.22 1.17 -4.65
CA TYR A 35 -18.25 2.22 -4.38
C TYR A 35 -18.39 2.65 -2.93
N LEU A 36 -17.27 2.56 -2.20
CA LEU A 36 -17.16 2.93 -0.80
C LEU A 36 -16.24 4.14 -0.66
N LYS A 37 -16.72 5.16 0.03
CA LYS A 37 -15.91 6.27 0.55
C LYS A 37 -16.20 6.40 2.04
N ASN A 38 -15.16 6.25 2.86
CA ASN A 38 -15.22 6.54 4.29
C ASN A 38 -14.23 7.64 4.61
N TRP A 39 -14.54 8.43 5.61
CA TRP A 39 -13.63 9.44 6.15
C TRP A 39 -14.00 9.73 7.60
N VAL A 40 -13.02 10.16 8.34
CA VAL A 40 -13.19 10.62 9.73
C VAL A 40 -13.61 12.09 9.70
N SER A 41 -14.74 12.41 10.31
CA SER A 41 -15.25 13.77 10.35
C SER A 41 -14.76 14.55 11.58
N ASP A 42 -14.59 13.86 12.71
CA ASP A 42 -14.11 14.45 13.94
C ASP A 42 -13.53 13.35 14.85
N ILE A 43 -12.35 13.56 15.38
CA ILE A 43 -11.71 12.62 16.29
C ILE A 43 -11.91 13.05 17.75
N GLY A 44 -12.24 14.33 18.00
CA GLY A 44 -12.44 14.88 19.33
C GLY A 44 -11.18 14.90 20.21
N VAL A 45 -10.04 14.48 19.70
CA VAL A 45 -8.73 14.42 20.39
C VAL A 45 -7.66 14.97 19.47
N LYS A 46 -6.76 15.78 20.04
CA LYS A 46 -5.51 16.18 19.39
C LYS A 46 -4.35 15.50 20.10
N ASN A 47 -3.32 15.14 19.35
CA ASN A 47 -2.07 14.70 19.94
C ASN A 47 -1.46 15.78 20.83
N GLU A 48 -0.55 15.42 21.74
CA GLU A 48 0.11 16.35 22.66
C GLU A 48 0.85 17.48 21.94
N ASP A 49 1.34 17.22 20.72
CA ASP A 49 1.99 18.18 19.82
C ASP A 49 1.01 19.05 19.02
N GLY A 50 -0.31 18.84 19.22
CA GLY A 50 -1.37 19.59 18.52
C GLY A 50 -1.69 19.08 17.12
N THR A 51 -1.02 18.02 16.62
CA THR A 51 -1.34 17.42 15.33
C THR A 51 -2.66 16.68 15.39
N PRO A 52 -3.51 16.79 14.37
CA PRO A 52 -4.73 15.98 14.28
C PRO A 52 -4.38 14.53 13.97
N GLY A 53 -5.00 13.60 14.69
CA GLY A 53 -4.91 12.19 14.37
C GLY A 53 -4.53 11.33 15.56
N VAL A 54 -4.88 10.05 15.48
CA VAL A 54 -4.57 9.04 16.49
C VAL A 54 -3.75 7.94 15.84
N TRP A 55 -2.57 7.69 16.36
CA TRP A 55 -1.75 6.56 15.96
C TRP A 55 -2.28 5.26 16.55
N THR A 56 -2.31 4.22 15.75
CA THR A 56 -2.70 2.89 16.20
C THR A 56 -1.44 2.09 16.54
N ASP A 57 -1.00 2.17 17.78
CA ASP A 57 0.28 1.65 18.30
C ASP A 57 0.47 0.14 18.13
N ASP A 58 -0.61 -0.62 18.09
CA ASP A 58 -0.55 -2.08 18.07
C ASP A 58 -0.19 -2.69 16.70
N LYS A 59 0.01 -1.86 15.69
CA LYS A 59 0.22 -2.31 14.30
C LYS A 59 1.66 -2.10 13.84
N SER A 60 2.60 -2.42 14.70
CA SER A 60 4.02 -2.46 14.35
C SER A 60 4.43 -3.85 13.87
N PHE A 61 5.41 -3.91 13.00
CA PHE A 61 6.09 -5.14 12.60
C PHE A 61 7.59 -4.98 12.81
N ARG A 62 8.15 -5.67 13.81
CA ARG A 62 9.57 -5.58 14.14
C ARG A 62 9.99 -4.12 14.40
N SER A 63 10.98 -3.66 13.64
CA SER A 63 11.48 -2.28 13.73
C SER A 63 10.57 -1.28 13.02
N VAL A 64 9.66 -1.73 12.14
CA VAL A 64 8.73 -0.87 11.41
C VAL A 64 7.53 -0.57 12.28
N LYS A 65 7.42 0.67 12.76
CA LYS A 65 6.41 1.12 13.74
C LYS A 65 5.53 2.21 13.16
N ASP A 66 4.40 2.44 13.83
CA ASP A 66 3.50 3.58 13.56
C ASP A 66 3.08 3.65 12.09
N ILE A 67 2.53 2.54 11.59
CA ILE A 67 2.16 2.36 10.19
C ILE A 67 0.80 2.99 9.88
N TYR A 68 -0.11 2.96 10.86
CA TYR A 68 -1.49 3.39 10.68
C TYR A 68 -1.81 4.62 11.52
N GLN A 69 -2.46 5.57 10.89
CA GLN A 69 -3.02 6.73 11.57
C GLN A 69 -4.50 6.91 11.19
N THR A 70 -5.27 7.42 12.12
CA THR A 70 -6.62 7.89 11.90
C THR A 70 -6.62 9.40 12.00
N THR A 71 -6.85 10.11 10.91
CA THR A 71 -6.78 11.57 10.79
C THR A 71 -8.08 12.10 10.19
N GLU A 72 -8.50 13.30 10.61
CA GLU A 72 -9.68 13.95 10.06
C GLU A 72 -9.55 14.19 8.54
N GLY A 73 -10.62 13.92 7.82
CA GLY A 73 -10.66 14.00 6.36
C GLY A 73 -10.18 12.77 5.61
N GLU A 74 -9.56 11.82 6.31
CA GLU A 74 -9.00 10.60 5.73
C GLU A 74 -9.77 9.33 6.14
N PRO A 75 -9.59 8.22 5.43
CA PRO A 75 -10.16 6.94 5.83
C PRO A 75 -9.64 6.48 7.19
N LEU A 76 -10.49 5.81 7.95
CA LEU A 76 -10.11 5.19 9.22
C LEU A 76 -8.95 4.20 9.01
N ASN A 77 -7.95 4.22 9.89
CA ASN A 77 -6.76 3.35 9.83
C ASN A 77 -6.05 3.42 8.47
N SER A 78 -5.76 4.62 8.01
CA SER A 78 -5.00 4.83 6.79
C SER A 78 -3.50 4.61 6.99
N PHE A 79 -2.81 4.25 5.91
CA PHE A 79 -1.36 4.17 5.91
C PHE A 79 -0.74 5.57 5.94
N HIS A 80 0.08 5.83 6.95
CA HIS A 80 0.89 7.03 7.08
C HIS A 80 2.36 6.63 7.09
N LEU A 81 3.02 6.87 5.96
CA LEU A 81 4.35 6.35 5.69
C LEU A 81 5.26 7.46 5.18
N ILE A 82 6.56 7.26 5.32
CA ILE A 82 7.57 8.14 4.73
C ILE A 82 7.68 7.79 3.24
N GLN A 83 7.61 8.81 2.41
CA GLN A 83 7.75 8.67 0.96
C GLN A 83 9.21 8.41 0.58
N THR A 84 9.43 7.50 -0.37
CA THR A 84 10.74 7.27 -0.97
C THR A 84 10.84 7.95 -2.34
N ALA A 85 12.02 8.51 -2.63
CA ALA A 85 12.36 9.12 -3.93
C ALA A 85 13.35 8.25 -4.72
N GLY A 86 13.26 6.93 -4.55
CA GLY A 86 14.15 5.97 -5.21
C GLY A 86 15.36 5.60 -4.36
N ILE A 87 16.44 5.22 -5.03
CA ILE A 87 17.69 4.73 -4.43
C ILE A 87 18.84 5.65 -4.86
N PHE A 88 19.69 6.06 -3.92
CA PHE A 88 20.89 6.84 -4.22
C PHE A 88 21.82 6.05 -5.15
N GLN A 89 22.21 6.66 -6.26
CA GLN A 89 23.04 6.03 -7.29
C GLN A 89 24.52 6.22 -7.09
N SER A 90 24.92 7.20 -6.26
CA SER A 90 26.32 7.44 -5.90
C SER A 90 26.46 8.03 -4.48
N ASP A 91 27.67 7.97 -3.93
CA ASP A 91 27.95 8.57 -2.62
C ASP A 91 27.91 10.11 -2.69
N GLU A 92 28.22 10.69 -3.87
CA GLU A 92 28.15 12.13 -4.13
C GLU A 92 26.67 12.58 -4.12
N GLU A 93 25.77 11.80 -4.71
CA GLU A 93 24.32 12.09 -4.66
C GLU A 93 23.82 12.07 -3.22
N ALA A 94 24.18 11.06 -2.44
CA ALA A 94 23.82 10.97 -1.04
C ALA A 94 24.39 12.12 -0.20
N ALA A 95 25.62 12.54 -0.50
CA ALA A 95 26.25 13.68 0.17
C ALA A 95 25.63 15.03 -0.22
N ALA A 96 25.11 15.15 -1.46
CA ALA A 96 24.45 16.34 -1.95
C ALA A 96 22.99 16.50 -1.47
N TYR A 97 22.44 15.47 -0.83
CA TYR A 97 21.09 15.53 -0.27
C TYR A 97 21.10 16.28 1.07
N VAL A 98 20.98 17.59 0.98
CA VAL A 98 21.12 18.53 2.10
C VAL A 98 19.88 19.42 2.25
N ASP A 99 19.66 19.90 3.47
CA ASP A 99 18.66 20.90 3.78
C ASP A 99 19.08 22.30 3.27
N LYS A 100 18.24 23.31 3.52
CA LYS A 100 18.48 24.72 3.18
C LYS A 100 19.72 25.34 3.87
N ASN A 101 20.25 24.69 4.90
CA ASN A 101 21.44 25.14 5.64
C ASN A 101 22.70 24.36 5.22
N GLY A 102 22.60 23.44 4.26
CA GLY A 102 23.70 22.60 3.80
C GLY A 102 23.98 21.39 4.70
N LYS A 103 23.12 21.09 5.66
CA LYS A 103 23.23 19.88 6.52
C LYS A 103 22.61 18.70 5.77
N ARG A 104 23.27 17.53 5.81
CA ARG A 104 22.74 16.29 5.23
C ARG A 104 21.45 15.86 5.92
N ILE A 105 20.40 15.63 5.15
CA ILE A 105 19.09 15.16 5.61
C ILE A 105 19.18 13.71 6.06
N GLN A 106 19.92 12.88 5.30
CA GLN A 106 20.22 11.49 5.65
C GLN A 106 21.74 11.33 5.85
N PRO A 107 22.28 11.57 7.06
CA PRO A 107 23.71 11.60 7.30
C PRO A 107 24.43 10.26 7.06
N ASP A 108 23.73 9.15 7.28
CA ASP A 108 24.27 7.79 7.16
C ASP A 108 24.06 7.17 5.77
N ALA A 109 23.32 7.86 4.89
CA ALA A 109 23.01 7.37 3.56
C ALA A 109 24.26 7.29 2.67
N LYS A 110 24.28 6.23 1.85
CA LYS A 110 25.29 5.92 0.85
C LYS A 110 24.62 5.50 -0.45
N LYS A 111 25.41 5.31 -1.49
CA LYS A 111 24.93 4.68 -2.73
C LYS A 111 24.26 3.34 -2.44
N GLY A 112 23.11 3.11 -3.05
CA GLY A 112 22.31 1.91 -2.85
C GLY A 112 21.28 2.01 -1.74
N ASP A 113 21.31 3.04 -0.90
CA ASP A 113 20.33 3.28 0.15
C ASP A 113 19.07 3.97 -0.40
N LEU A 114 17.93 3.76 0.28
CA LEU A 114 16.69 4.47 -0.02
C LEU A 114 16.85 5.97 0.28
N LYS A 115 16.35 6.77 -0.64
CA LYS A 115 16.23 8.22 -0.47
C LYS A 115 14.83 8.52 0.06
N PHE A 116 14.74 8.94 1.30
CA PHE A 116 13.50 9.37 1.93
C PHE A 116 13.24 10.85 1.64
N VAL A 117 11.98 11.24 1.58
CA VAL A 117 11.58 12.62 1.34
C VAL A 117 11.39 13.33 2.67
N ASP A 118 12.13 14.41 2.89
CA ASP A 118 11.90 15.40 3.96
C ASP A 118 10.69 16.27 3.54
N TYR A 119 9.52 15.91 4.04
CA TYR A 119 8.25 16.53 3.63
C TYR A 119 7.96 17.82 4.38
N ASP A 120 8.26 17.89 5.66
CA ASP A 120 8.04 19.08 6.47
C ASP A 120 9.17 20.10 6.35
N GLY A 121 10.31 19.72 5.74
CA GLY A 121 11.45 20.57 5.46
C GLY A 121 12.27 20.96 6.69
N ASP A 122 12.24 20.13 7.73
CA ASP A 122 12.97 20.34 8.97
C ASP A 122 14.46 19.93 8.87
N GLY A 123 14.84 19.24 7.78
CA GLY A 123 16.19 18.78 7.49
C GLY A 123 16.56 17.46 8.16
N THR A 124 15.58 16.70 8.62
CA THR A 124 15.74 15.36 9.18
C THR A 124 14.61 14.44 8.71
N ILE A 125 14.85 13.14 8.67
CA ILE A 125 13.78 12.19 8.36
C ILE A 125 13.15 11.71 9.66
N GLY A 126 11.88 12.03 9.85
CA GLY A 126 11.19 11.82 11.12
C GLY A 126 9.69 11.56 11.00
N PHE A 127 9.00 11.74 12.10
CA PHE A 127 7.55 11.59 12.17
C PHE A 127 6.79 12.62 11.34
N GLY A 128 7.32 13.84 11.23
CA GLY A 128 6.73 14.94 10.45
C GLY A 128 6.66 14.66 8.95
N ASP A 129 7.50 13.75 8.45
CA ASP A 129 7.57 13.40 7.03
C ASP A 129 6.55 12.35 6.61
N ARG A 130 5.80 11.81 7.56
CA ARG A 130 4.80 10.80 7.25
C ARG A 130 3.59 11.41 6.58
N GLN A 131 3.18 10.80 5.49
CA GLN A 131 2.05 11.24 4.68
C GLN A 131 1.03 10.13 4.52
N TYR A 132 -0.22 10.54 4.26
CA TYR A 132 -1.25 9.63 3.83
C TYR A 132 -0.87 8.96 2.50
N MET A 133 -0.76 7.63 2.53
CA MET A 133 -0.37 6.81 1.37
C MET A 133 -1.48 5.85 0.92
N GLY A 134 -2.69 6.00 1.46
CA GLY A 134 -3.84 5.19 1.11
C GLY A 134 -4.38 4.34 2.25
N SER A 135 -5.24 3.39 1.93
CA SER A 135 -5.93 2.55 2.92
C SER A 135 -6.03 1.10 2.45
N ALA A 136 -6.10 0.19 3.41
CA ALA A 136 -6.39 -1.22 3.15
C ALA A 136 -7.86 -1.45 2.75
N THR A 137 -8.74 -0.49 2.99
CA THR A 137 -10.15 -0.58 2.64
C THR A 137 -10.34 -0.34 1.15
N PRO A 138 -10.89 -1.30 0.38
CA PRO A 138 -11.16 -1.11 -1.04
C PRO A 138 -12.11 0.05 -1.29
N LYS A 139 -11.81 0.89 -2.27
CA LYS A 139 -12.72 1.95 -2.74
C LYS A 139 -13.82 1.40 -3.64
N THR A 140 -13.52 0.34 -4.37
CA THR A 140 -14.47 -0.31 -5.27
C THR A 140 -14.46 -1.81 -5.09
N THR A 141 -15.63 -2.41 -5.13
CA THR A 141 -15.80 -3.87 -5.24
C THR A 141 -16.74 -4.17 -6.38
N PHE A 142 -16.47 -5.22 -7.13
CA PHE A 142 -17.32 -5.61 -8.25
C PHE A 142 -17.33 -7.12 -8.44
N ALA A 143 -18.46 -7.60 -8.94
CA ALA A 143 -18.61 -8.99 -9.35
C ALA A 143 -19.43 -9.05 -10.63
N TRP A 144 -19.03 -9.90 -11.55
CA TRP A 144 -19.72 -10.15 -12.81
C TRP A 144 -19.92 -11.63 -12.97
N THR A 145 -21.13 -12.03 -13.29
CA THR A 145 -21.44 -13.41 -13.70
C THR A 145 -22.00 -13.38 -15.10
N LEU A 146 -21.43 -14.16 -15.96
CA LEU A 146 -21.92 -14.35 -17.33
C LEU A 146 -22.13 -15.84 -17.58
N GLY A 147 -23.12 -16.15 -18.38
CA GLY A 147 -23.39 -17.52 -18.73
C GLY A 147 -24.28 -17.66 -19.95
N PHE A 148 -24.33 -18.86 -20.49
CA PHE A 148 -25.22 -19.21 -21.57
C PHE A 148 -25.71 -20.66 -21.43
N THR A 149 -26.86 -20.92 -22.04
CA THR A 149 -27.37 -22.28 -22.24
C THR A 149 -27.56 -22.51 -23.72
N TRP A 150 -26.89 -23.54 -24.23
CA TRP A 150 -27.02 -23.99 -25.61
C TRP A 150 -27.48 -25.43 -25.64
N LYS A 151 -28.75 -25.63 -26.04
CA LYS A 151 -29.41 -26.94 -25.98
C LYS A 151 -29.38 -27.53 -24.56
N LYS A 152 -28.55 -28.57 -24.34
CA LYS A 152 -28.36 -29.24 -23.07
C LYS A 152 -27.08 -28.82 -22.32
N LEU A 153 -26.29 -27.97 -22.94
CA LEU A 153 -25.04 -27.46 -22.36
C LEU A 153 -25.29 -26.11 -21.69
N SER A 154 -24.97 -26.00 -20.41
CA SER A 154 -24.99 -24.72 -19.69
C SER A 154 -23.58 -24.40 -19.21
N PHE A 155 -23.19 -23.15 -19.42
CA PHE A 155 -21.91 -22.60 -18.96
C PHE A 155 -22.17 -21.34 -18.15
N SER A 156 -21.43 -21.17 -17.07
CA SER A 156 -21.36 -19.90 -16.35
C SER A 156 -19.96 -19.65 -15.81
N ALA A 157 -19.58 -18.37 -15.78
CA ALA A 157 -18.33 -17.89 -15.20
C ALA A 157 -18.58 -16.66 -14.32
N MET A 158 -17.99 -16.67 -13.12
CA MET A 158 -18.08 -15.58 -12.17
C MET A 158 -16.72 -14.95 -11.95
N PHE A 159 -16.65 -13.65 -12.17
CA PHE A 159 -15.49 -12.82 -11.88
C PHE A 159 -15.76 -11.93 -10.67
N GLN A 160 -14.76 -11.72 -9.85
CA GLN A 160 -14.82 -10.83 -8.70
C GLN A 160 -13.52 -10.04 -8.60
N GLY A 161 -13.63 -8.77 -8.24
CA GLY A 161 -12.48 -7.93 -8.03
C GLY A 161 -12.72 -6.82 -7.03
N VAL A 162 -11.62 -6.23 -6.60
CA VAL A 162 -11.57 -5.02 -5.78
C VAL A 162 -10.60 -4.04 -6.40
N GLY A 163 -10.83 -2.75 -6.16
CA GLY A 163 -9.92 -1.70 -6.63
C GLY A 163 -9.73 -0.62 -5.58
N GLY A 164 -8.55 -0.02 -5.59
CA GLY A 164 -8.18 1.07 -4.70
C GLY A 164 -7.91 0.65 -3.26
N ALA A 165 -7.57 -0.63 -3.04
CA ALA A 165 -7.02 -1.13 -1.79
C ALA A 165 -5.51 -1.19 -1.85
N GLN A 166 -4.84 -0.95 -0.74
CA GLN A 166 -3.40 -1.13 -0.59
C GLN A 166 -3.08 -2.11 0.52
N ALA A 167 -1.93 -2.75 0.43
CA ALA A 167 -1.44 -3.65 1.46
C ALA A 167 0.02 -3.35 1.76
N MET A 168 0.39 -3.40 3.03
CA MET A 168 1.78 -3.30 3.44
C MET A 168 2.42 -4.70 3.43
N ASN A 169 3.34 -4.93 2.51
CA ASN A 169 4.06 -6.19 2.39
C ASN A 169 5.24 -6.23 3.37
N VAL A 170 4.94 -6.42 4.64
CA VAL A 170 5.96 -6.52 5.70
C VAL A 170 6.86 -7.76 5.56
N SER A 171 6.48 -8.74 4.72
CA SER A 171 7.34 -9.89 4.41
C SER A 171 8.63 -9.48 3.71
N LYS A 172 8.65 -8.33 3.02
CA LYS A 172 9.88 -7.76 2.44
C LYS A 172 10.97 -7.57 3.49
N TYR A 173 10.62 -7.17 4.71
CA TYR A 173 11.58 -7.03 5.80
C TYR A 173 12.36 -8.33 6.07
N MET A 174 11.68 -9.45 6.09
CA MET A 174 12.32 -10.76 6.36
C MET A 174 12.95 -11.38 5.13
N LEU A 175 12.32 -11.19 3.96
CA LEU A 175 12.71 -11.91 2.74
C LEU A 175 13.74 -11.15 1.90
N LEU A 176 13.78 -9.82 1.99
CA LEU A 176 14.62 -8.96 1.14
C LEU A 176 15.62 -8.11 1.91
N SER A 177 15.69 -8.24 3.26
CA SER A 177 16.72 -7.57 4.06
C SER A 177 17.70 -8.57 4.67
N ASP A 178 18.85 -8.08 5.15
CA ASP A 178 19.83 -8.85 5.91
C ASP A 178 19.97 -8.35 7.37
N VAL A 179 19.02 -7.52 7.82
CA VAL A 179 19.05 -6.91 9.16
C VAL A 179 18.92 -7.96 10.27
N GLU A 180 18.09 -8.98 10.06
CA GLU A 180 17.94 -10.09 10.99
C GLU A 180 18.48 -11.38 10.34
N GLY A 181 19.71 -11.75 10.70
CA GLY A 181 20.55 -12.69 9.98
C GLY A 181 20.15 -14.18 9.89
N ASN A 182 19.03 -14.62 10.50
CA ASN A 182 18.77 -16.05 10.72
C ASN A 182 17.60 -16.64 9.94
N PHE A 183 17.11 -15.95 8.90
CA PHE A 183 15.97 -16.41 8.09
C PHE A 183 16.38 -16.81 6.68
N ASN A 184 15.64 -17.74 6.09
CA ASN A 184 15.75 -17.99 4.66
C ASN A 184 15.24 -16.75 3.89
N ARG A 185 15.98 -16.34 2.87
CA ARG A 185 15.68 -15.18 2.03
C ARG A 185 14.95 -15.59 0.76
N SER A 186 14.21 -14.65 0.17
CA SER A 186 13.70 -14.82 -1.19
C SER A 186 14.86 -14.76 -2.20
N ARG A 187 14.71 -15.47 -3.32
CA ARG A 187 15.65 -15.33 -4.45
C ARG A 187 15.70 -13.91 -5.01
N GLU A 188 14.66 -13.13 -4.81
CA GLU A 188 14.58 -11.73 -5.23
C GLU A 188 15.67 -10.85 -4.60
N ILE A 189 16.18 -11.26 -3.43
CA ILE A 189 17.29 -10.53 -2.77
C ILE A 189 18.54 -10.45 -3.65
N LEU A 190 18.73 -11.38 -4.59
CA LEU A 190 19.82 -11.35 -5.56
C LEU A 190 19.69 -10.18 -6.55
N ASN A 191 18.51 -9.59 -6.64
CA ASN A 191 18.24 -8.40 -7.45
C ASN A 191 18.43 -7.10 -6.66
N ALA A 192 18.95 -7.16 -5.43
CA ALA A 192 19.23 -5.95 -4.66
C ALA A 192 20.17 -5.01 -5.44
N TRP A 193 20.09 -3.74 -5.12
CA TRP A 193 20.90 -2.72 -5.76
C TRP A 193 22.40 -3.06 -5.63
N SER A 194 23.12 -2.93 -6.74
CA SER A 194 24.56 -3.04 -6.83
C SER A 194 25.06 -2.13 -7.95
N PRO A 195 26.37 -1.84 -8.04
CA PRO A 195 26.91 -1.06 -9.16
C PRO A 195 26.58 -1.64 -10.54
N ASP A 196 26.37 -2.96 -10.62
CA ASP A 196 26.01 -3.67 -11.85
C ASP A 196 24.48 -3.77 -12.04
N ASN A 197 23.69 -3.47 -11.01
CA ASN A 197 22.22 -3.49 -11.04
C ASN A 197 21.61 -2.22 -10.44
N ARG A 198 21.86 -1.08 -11.07
CA ARG A 198 21.42 0.23 -10.61
C ARG A 198 19.90 0.48 -10.77
N GLY A 199 19.25 -0.31 -11.59
CA GLY A 199 17.79 -0.22 -11.82
C GLY A 199 16.94 -0.97 -10.80
N SER A 200 17.55 -1.53 -9.76
CA SER A 200 16.82 -2.25 -8.71
C SER A 200 15.94 -1.31 -7.89
N ASN A 201 14.80 -1.85 -7.46
CA ASN A 201 13.92 -1.23 -6.45
C ASN A 201 14.15 -1.81 -5.03
N ILE A 202 15.07 -2.77 -4.90
CA ILE A 202 15.49 -3.33 -3.61
C ILE A 202 16.77 -2.61 -3.21
N PRO A 203 16.81 -1.94 -2.04
CA PRO A 203 18.01 -1.22 -1.61
C PRO A 203 19.20 -2.16 -1.38
N ILE A 204 20.37 -1.59 -1.23
CA ILE A 204 21.59 -2.34 -0.94
C ILE A 204 21.43 -3.14 0.36
N LEU A 205 21.95 -4.35 0.36
CA LEU A 205 21.90 -5.20 1.54
C LEU A 205 22.91 -4.72 2.59
N SER A 206 22.43 -4.48 3.78
CA SER A 206 23.26 -4.07 4.92
C SER A 206 22.77 -4.75 6.19
N LYS A 207 23.69 -5.31 6.97
CA LYS A 207 23.37 -5.91 8.27
C LYS A 207 23.00 -4.86 9.32
N ASN A 208 23.57 -3.68 9.23
CA ASN A 208 23.43 -2.66 10.26
C ASN A 208 22.27 -1.68 9.99
N ASP A 209 21.71 -1.68 8.78
CA ASP A 209 20.63 -0.78 8.35
C ASP A 209 20.77 0.68 8.84
N ASN A 210 21.98 1.23 8.75
CA ASN A 210 22.31 2.54 9.34
C ASN A 210 21.44 3.67 8.77
N ASN A 211 21.08 3.59 7.49
CA ASN A 211 20.16 4.54 6.84
C ASN A 211 18.68 4.28 7.18
N GLY A 212 18.36 3.15 7.81
CA GLY A 212 16.97 2.78 8.08
C GLY A 212 16.18 2.31 6.86
N ASN A 213 16.85 1.76 5.83
CA ASN A 213 16.19 1.28 4.60
C ASN A 213 15.03 0.32 4.88
N PHE A 214 15.24 -0.58 5.85
CA PHE A 214 14.28 -1.62 6.19
C PHE A 214 13.55 -1.35 7.52
N SER A 215 14.11 -0.55 8.41
CA SER A 215 13.49 -0.22 9.70
C SER A 215 12.52 0.96 9.64
N THR A 216 12.60 1.77 8.59
CA THR A 216 11.70 2.91 8.39
C THR A 216 10.36 2.47 7.79
N ALA A 217 9.26 2.94 8.37
CA ALA A 217 7.92 2.73 7.82
C ALA A 217 7.74 3.62 6.57
N SER A 218 8.08 3.08 5.41
CA SER A 218 8.06 3.79 4.12
C SER A 218 7.12 3.15 3.11
N ASP A 219 6.81 3.88 2.06
CA ASP A 219 6.01 3.42 0.92
C ASP A 219 6.69 2.28 0.12
N TRP A 220 7.99 2.03 0.36
CA TRP A 220 8.68 0.87 -0.21
C TRP A 220 7.99 -0.48 0.12
N TYR A 221 7.32 -0.55 1.27
CA TYR A 221 6.54 -1.71 1.68
C TYR A 221 5.13 -1.76 1.10
N LEU A 222 4.64 -0.63 0.58
CA LEU A 222 3.26 -0.50 0.14
C LEU A 222 3.08 -1.11 -1.25
N GLU A 223 2.03 -1.90 -1.41
CA GLU A 223 1.69 -2.56 -2.68
C GLU A 223 0.21 -2.34 -3.01
N ASP A 224 -0.09 -2.29 -4.29
CA ASP A 224 -1.49 -2.30 -4.75
C ASP A 224 -2.10 -3.69 -4.50
N ALA A 225 -3.14 -3.72 -3.69
CA ALA A 225 -3.90 -4.92 -3.37
C ALA A 225 -5.15 -5.08 -4.24
N SER A 226 -5.29 -4.29 -5.31
CA SER A 226 -6.35 -4.43 -6.28
C SER A 226 -6.21 -5.75 -7.05
N TYR A 227 -7.32 -6.42 -7.29
CA TYR A 227 -7.28 -7.65 -8.07
C TYR A 227 -8.57 -7.89 -8.85
N LEU A 228 -8.45 -8.68 -9.90
CA LEU A 228 -9.53 -9.34 -10.63
C LEU A 228 -9.24 -10.84 -10.67
N ARG A 229 -10.22 -11.65 -10.26
CA ARG A 229 -10.08 -13.11 -10.28
C ARG A 229 -11.32 -13.79 -10.84
N LEU A 230 -11.10 -14.86 -11.58
CA LEU A 230 -12.12 -15.84 -11.95
C LEU A 230 -12.42 -16.70 -10.71
N LYS A 231 -13.60 -16.57 -10.14
CA LYS A 231 -13.94 -17.23 -8.87
C LYS A 231 -14.63 -18.57 -9.06
N ASN A 232 -15.44 -18.66 -10.08
CA ASN A 232 -16.20 -19.90 -10.36
C ASN A 232 -16.37 -20.08 -11.87
N VAL A 233 -16.25 -21.32 -12.33
CA VAL A 233 -16.62 -21.75 -13.66
C VAL A 233 -17.44 -23.02 -13.52
N THR A 234 -18.60 -23.04 -14.11
CA THR A 234 -19.51 -24.19 -14.09
C THR A 234 -19.86 -24.58 -15.53
N LEU A 235 -19.73 -25.84 -15.81
CA LEU A 235 -20.11 -26.44 -17.07
C LEU A 235 -21.03 -27.61 -16.79
#